data_c1b15a2738a2be64a7498e445eedc014
#
_entry.id   c1b15a2738a2be64a7498e445eedc014
#
_cell.length_a   1.000
_cell.length_b   1.000
_cell.length_c   1.000
_cell.angle_alpha   90.00
_cell.angle_beta   90.00
_cell.angle_gamma   90.00
#
_symmetry.space_group_name_H-M   'P 1'
#
loop_
_entity.id
_entity.type
_entity.pdbx_description
1 polymer ?
#
loop_
_entity_poly.entity_id
_entity_poly.type
_entity_poly.pdbx_seq_one_letter_code
_entity_poly.pdbx_strand_id
1 'polypeptide(L)' 'MNTTLDYLQNTYGPLLRMGSVAEVLGRSPEGLRVSLCKDDAVSRHLNSGKVRIGRRVYFKAVCIAELMDNGTPE' A
#
# COMPACT_ATOMS: atom_id res chain seq x y z
N MET A 1 1.40 -19.11 -6.96
CA MET A 1 1.06 -17.88 -7.71
C MET A 1 0.19 -16.99 -6.82
N ASN A 2 0.54 -15.72 -6.71
CA ASN A 2 -0.20 -14.80 -5.84
C ASN A 2 -1.25 -14.03 -6.66
N THR A 3 -2.51 -14.45 -6.54
CA THR A 3 -3.61 -13.85 -7.32
C THR A 3 -3.88 -12.39 -6.91
N THR A 4 -3.65 -12.04 -5.64
CA THR A 4 -3.81 -10.67 -5.17
C THR A 4 -2.81 -9.75 -5.85
N LEU A 5 -1.55 -10.18 -5.92
CA LEU A 5 -0.50 -9.42 -6.60
C LEU A 5 -0.81 -9.28 -8.09
N ASP A 6 -1.26 -10.36 -8.74
CA ASP A 6 -1.63 -10.32 -10.15
C ASP A 6 -2.75 -9.31 -10.39
N TYR A 7 -3.77 -9.32 -9.53
CA TYR A 7 -4.88 -8.36 -9.63
C TYR A 7 -4.39 -6.92 -9.52
N LEU A 8 -3.53 -6.64 -8.54
CA LEU A 8 -3.02 -5.31 -8.33
C LEU A 8 -2.15 -4.84 -9.49
N GLN A 9 -1.28 -5.71 -9.99
CA GLN A 9 -0.41 -5.38 -11.12
C GLN A 9 -1.21 -5.13 -12.40
N ASN A 10 -2.26 -5.90 -12.62
CA ASN A 10 -3.10 -5.74 -13.81
C ASN A 10 -4.00 -4.52 -13.71
N THR A 11 -4.45 -4.16 -12.51
CA THR A 11 -5.37 -3.04 -12.31
C THR A 11 -4.64 -1.71 -12.14
N TYR A 12 -3.57 -1.69 -11.38
CA TYR A 12 -2.85 -0.46 -11.01
C TYR A 12 -1.42 -0.41 -11.52
N GLY A 13 -0.85 -1.53 -11.94
CA GLY A 13 0.54 -1.63 -12.32
C GLY A 13 1.43 -2.04 -11.14
N PRO A 14 2.76 -2.01 -11.32
CA PRO A 14 3.69 -2.47 -10.28
C PRO A 14 3.79 -1.54 -9.08
N LEU A 15 3.37 -0.28 -9.24
CA LEU A 15 3.38 0.71 -8.17
C LEU A 15 1.99 1.34 -8.04
N LEU A 16 1.53 1.53 -6.80
CA LEU A 16 0.25 2.14 -6.51
C LEU A 16 0.46 3.52 -5.92
N ARG A 17 -0.38 4.47 -6.31
CA ARG A 17 -0.41 5.81 -5.72
C ARG A 17 -1.12 5.76 -4.38
N MET A 18 -0.92 6.81 -3.57
CA MET A 18 -1.59 6.94 -2.27
C MET A 18 -3.10 6.74 -2.38
N GLY A 19 -3.74 7.37 -3.36
CA GLY A 19 -5.19 7.23 -3.57
C GLY A 19 -5.60 5.82 -3.92
N SER A 20 -4.79 5.12 -4.73
CA SER A 20 -5.08 3.73 -5.10
C SER A 20 -4.93 2.80 -3.91
N VAL A 21 -3.90 3.00 -3.08
CA VAL A 21 -3.70 2.22 -1.86
C VAL A 21 -4.88 2.43 -0.91
N ALA A 22 -5.32 3.68 -0.74
CA ALA A 22 -6.46 3.99 0.12
C ALA A 22 -7.72 3.29 -0.38
N GLU A 23 -7.95 3.31 -1.69
CA GLU A 23 -9.10 2.65 -2.29
C GLU A 23 -9.09 1.15 -2.04
N VAL A 24 -7.93 0.51 -2.25
CA VAL A 24 -7.75 -0.92 -2.04
C VAL A 24 -7.99 -1.29 -0.58
N LEU A 25 -7.52 -0.47 0.34
CA LEU A 25 -7.65 -0.72 1.78
C LEU A 25 -8.98 -0.23 2.35
N GLY A 26 -9.83 0.39 1.54
CA GLY A 26 -11.12 0.89 2.00
C GLY A 26 -11.03 2.10 2.91
N ARG A 27 -9.99 2.92 2.75
CA ARG A 27 -9.77 4.12 3.55
C ARG A 27 -9.75 5.36 2.66
N SER A 28 -9.98 6.53 3.25
CA SER A 28 -9.81 7.77 2.52
C SER A 28 -8.32 8.08 2.36
N PRO A 29 -7.91 8.79 1.28
CA PRO A 29 -6.50 9.18 1.11
C PRO A 29 -5.96 10.01 2.27
N GLU A 30 -6.78 10.89 2.82
CA GLU A 30 -6.39 11.71 3.97
C GLU A 30 -6.21 10.86 5.22
N GLY A 31 -7.13 9.91 5.46
CA GLY A 31 -7.04 9.00 6.59
C GLY A 31 -5.79 8.13 6.50
N LEU A 32 -5.47 7.65 5.30
CA LEU A 32 -4.27 6.87 5.08
C LEU A 32 -3.02 7.70 5.35
N ARG A 33 -2.98 8.94 4.88
CA ARG A 33 -1.85 9.84 5.09
C ARG A 33 -1.60 10.07 6.58
N VAL A 34 -2.68 10.31 7.33
CA VAL A 34 -2.58 10.48 8.79
C VAL A 34 -2.08 9.19 9.44
N SER A 35 -2.61 8.05 9.01
CA SER A 35 -2.19 6.75 9.55
C SER A 35 -0.70 6.50 9.34
N LEU A 36 -0.14 6.90 8.19
CA LEU A 36 1.28 6.71 7.89
C LEU A 36 2.20 7.51 8.80
N CYS A 37 1.67 8.54 9.45
CA CYS A 37 2.44 9.32 10.44
C CYS A 37 2.49 8.65 11.81
N LYS A 38 1.65 7.65 12.02
CA LYS A 38 1.61 6.90 13.28
C LYS A 38 2.58 5.72 13.21
N ASP A 39 3.11 5.31 14.36
CA ASP A 39 4.03 4.18 14.45
C ASP A 39 3.26 2.91 14.81
N ASP A 40 2.48 2.39 13.87
CA ASP A 40 1.76 1.14 14.04
C ASP A 40 2.22 0.11 12.99
N ALA A 41 1.71 -1.13 13.11
CA ALA A 41 2.13 -2.23 12.23
C ALA A 41 1.80 -1.94 10.76
N VAL A 42 0.64 -1.37 10.48
CA VAL A 42 0.22 -1.03 9.12
C VAL A 42 1.15 0.01 8.52
N SER A 43 1.44 1.07 9.27
CA SER A 43 2.32 2.14 8.81
C SER A 43 3.72 1.64 8.53
N ARG A 44 4.28 0.81 9.42
CA ARG A 44 5.61 0.26 9.22
C ARG A 44 5.66 -0.61 7.96
N HIS A 45 4.65 -1.45 7.76
CA HIS A 45 4.60 -2.31 6.59
C HIS A 45 4.52 -1.48 5.29
N LEU A 46 3.63 -0.49 5.26
CA LEU A 46 3.46 0.37 4.09
C LEU A 46 4.72 1.19 3.81
N ASN A 47 5.34 1.73 4.86
CA ASN A 47 6.55 2.52 4.69
C ASN A 47 7.73 1.69 4.18
N SER A 48 7.76 0.41 4.49
CA SER A 48 8.81 -0.49 3.99
C SER A 48 8.75 -0.68 2.47
N GLY A 49 7.55 -0.57 1.89
CA GLY A 49 7.37 -0.66 0.45
C GLY A 49 7.20 0.68 -0.26
N LYS A 50 7.42 1.76 0.46
CA LYS A 50 7.25 3.11 -0.07
C LYS A 50 8.39 3.47 -1.01
N VAL A 51 8.03 4.02 -2.18
CA VAL A 51 8.99 4.48 -3.17
C VAL A 51 8.67 5.94 -3.49
N ARG A 52 9.67 6.80 -3.34
CA ARG A 52 9.52 8.21 -3.69
C ARG A 52 10.19 8.50 -5.01
N ILE A 53 9.41 8.98 -5.97
CA ILE A 53 9.93 9.34 -7.29
C ILE A 53 9.59 10.81 -7.53
N GLY A 54 10.58 11.66 -7.46
CA GLY A 54 10.38 13.10 -7.53
C GLY A 54 9.55 13.58 -6.35
N ARG A 55 8.39 14.20 -6.64
CA ARG A 55 7.48 14.69 -5.63
C ARG A 55 6.36 13.71 -5.30
N ARG A 56 6.31 12.58 -6.00
CA ARG A 56 5.24 11.60 -5.82
C ARG A 56 5.71 10.43 -5.00
N VAL A 57 4.78 9.90 -4.22
CA VAL A 57 5.01 8.74 -3.39
C VAL A 57 4.18 7.58 -3.94
N TYR A 58 4.83 6.44 -4.09
CA TYR A 58 4.20 5.21 -4.56
C TYR A 58 4.45 4.10 -3.55
N PHE A 59 3.65 3.04 -3.66
CA PHE A 59 3.82 1.84 -2.85
C PHE A 59 3.91 0.65 -3.78
N LYS A 60 4.83 -0.26 -3.52
CA LYS A 60 5.00 -1.45 -4.35
C LYS A 60 3.77 -2.33 -4.25
N ALA A 61 3.29 -2.82 -5.40
CA ALA A 61 2.14 -3.71 -5.43
C ALA A 61 2.37 -4.95 -4.59
N VAL A 62 3.59 -5.49 -4.58
CA VAL A 62 3.92 -6.66 -3.78
C VAL A 62 3.73 -6.40 -2.28
N CYS A 63 4.07 -5.19 -1.82
CA CYS A 63 3.88 -4.80 -0.42
C CYS A 63 2.40 -4.76 -0.05
N ILE A 64 1.59 -4.18 -0.92
CA ILE A 64 0.14 -4.11 -0.69
C ILE A 64 -0.48 -5.51 -0.74
N ALA A 65 -0.03 -6.34 -1.67
CA ALA A 65 -0.52 -7.72 -1.78
C ALA A 65 -0.22 -8.52 -0.51
N GLU A 66 0.97 -8.38 0.05
CA GLU A 66 1.33 -9.04 1.30
C GLU A 66 0.42 -8.58 2.44
N LEU A 67 0.15 -7.29 2.51
CA LEU A 67 -0.74 -6.75 3.54
C LEU A 67 -2.16 -7.31 3.40
N MET A 68 -2.65 -7.41 2.18
CA MET A 68 -3.99 -7.92 1.92
C MET A 68 -4.11 -9.42 2.20
N ASP A 69 -3.08 -10.18 1.88
CA ASP A 69 -3.11 -11.63 2.04
C ASP A 69 -2.86 -12.08 3.48
N ASN A 70 -1.96 -11.41 4.17
CA ASN A 70 -1.48 -11.85 5.49
C ASN A 70 -1.96 -10.97 6.64
N GLY A 71 -2.44 -9.76 6.33
CA GLY A 71 -2.73 -8.79 7.36
C GLY A 71 -1.47 -8.28 8.03
N THR A 72 -1.63 -7.56 9.12
CA THR A 72 -0.50 -7.04 9.89
C THR A 72 -0.22 -7.95 11.07
N PRO A 73 1.06 -8.22 11.38
CA PRO A 73 1.38 -8.93 12.62
C PRO A 73 1.11 -8.01 13.81
N GLU A 74 0.42 -8.53 14.77
CA GLU A 74 0.16 -7.81 16.02
C GLU A 74 0.66 -8.62 17.19
#